data_c95788ebc5b10121ad8c18c0ec750d4b
#
_entry.id   c95788ebc5b10121ad8c18c0ec750d4b
#
_cell.length_a   1.000
_cell.length_b   1.000
_cell.length_c   1.000
_cell.angle_alpha   90.00
_cell.angle_beta   90.00
_cell.angle_gamma   90.00
#
_symmetry.space_group_name_H-M   'P 1'
#
loop_
_entity.id
_entity.type
_entity.pdbx_description
1 polymer ?
#
loop_
_entity_poly.entity_id
_entity_poly.type
_entity_poly.pdbx_seq_one_letter_code
_entity_poly.pdbx_strand_id
1 'polypeptide(L)'
;MGEALRVAGVLGSLGAIAQYVKTAAAAAELEPAQAYNLRLAVDEIATNIITHGYQEAGLSGEILVWDTCTPKSLIIHLEDYGQAYNPHQWQGEITPELCQQPLEQRPLGGLGVYLAMRSVDQFRYGRLGDRNHTEFVIFRNSTP
;
A
#
# COMPACT_ATOMS: atom_id res chain seq x y z
N MET A 1 18.99 0.72 -7.65
CA MET A 1 17.63 1.08 -8.04
C MET A 1 17.04 0.02 -8.96
N GLY A 2 15.99 -0.65 -8.52
CA GLY A 2 15.34 -1.66 -9.34
C GLY A 2 14.47 -1.05 -10.42
N GLU A 3 14.22 -1.81 -11.46
CA GLU A 3 13.25 -1.40 -12.46
C GLU A 3 11.85 -1.44 -11.86
N ALA A 4 10.95 -0.63 -12.40
CA ALA A 4 9.56 -0.67 -11.99
C ALA A 4 8.96 -2.04 -12.34
N LEU A 5 8.15 -2.57 -11.41
CA LEU A 5 7.39 -3.79 -11.63
C LEU A 5 6.04 -3.41 -12.24
N ARG A 6 5.65 -4.10 -13.30
CA ARG A 6 4.35 -3.89 -13.93
C ARG A 6 3.57 -5.20 -13.88
N VAL A 7 2.44 -5.19 -13.21
CA VAL A 7 1.60 -6.40 -13.05
C VAL A 7 0.15 -6.08 -13.38
N ALA A 8 -0.61 -7.12 -13.73
CA ALA A 8 -2.05 -6.97 -13.91
C ALA A 8 -2.71 -6.64 -12.58
N GLY A 9 -3.79 -5.86 -12.61
CA GLY A 9 -4.53 -5.47 -11.41
C GLY A 9 -5.47 -6.57 -10.94
N VAL A 10 -4.93 -7.74 -10.64
CA VAL A 10 -5.69 -8.91 -10.20
C VAL A 10 -5.04 -9.50 -8.96
N LEU A 11 -5.84 -10.23 -8.17
CA LEU A 11 -5.37 -10.76 -6.88
C LEU A 11 -4.15 -11.66 -7.04
N GLY A 12 -4.04 -12.37 -8.15
CA GLY A 12 -2.87 -13.21 -8.41
C GLY A 12 -1.55 -12.46 -8.50
N SER A 13 -1.58 -11.14 -8.65
CA SER A 13 -0.38 -10.32 -8.74
C SER A 13 0.18 -9.92 -7.38
N LEU A 14 -0.56 -10.17 -6.28
CA LEU A 14 -0.13 -9.73 -4.95
C LEU A 14 1.20 -10.35 -4.53
N GLY A 15 1.45 -11.59 -4.90
CA GLY A 15 2.73 -12.25 -4.58
C GLY A 15 3.93 -11.55 -5.20
N ALA A 16 3.80 -11.11 -6.45
CA ALA A 16 4.88 -10.40 -7.13
C ALA A 16 5.13 -9.04 -6.50
N ILE A 17 4.06 -8.34 -6.11
CA ILE A 17 4.18 -7.06 -5.42
C ILE A 17 4.87 -7.25 -4.07
N ALA A 18 4.46 -8.26 -3.30
CA ALA A 18 5.07 -8.55 -2.00
C ALA A 18 6.56 -8.86 -2.14
N GLN A 19 6.94 -9.62 -3.17
CA GLN A 19 8.34 -9.95 -3.41
C GLN A 19 9.15 -8.70 -3.75
N TYR A 20 8.58 -7.79 -4.55
CA TYR A 20 9.23 -6.53 -4.89
C TYR A 20 9.53 -5.72 -3.62
N VAL A 21 8.52 -5.58 -2.75
CA VAL A 21 8.66 -4.83 -1.51
C VAL A 21 9.72 -5.47 -0.61
N LYS A 22 9.71 -6.79 -0.51
CA LYS A 22 10.69 -7.53 0.30
C LYS A 22 12.11 -7.25 -0.19
N THR A 23 12.32 -7.28 -1.50
CA THR A 23 13.63 -7.02 -2.09
C THR A 23 14.07 -5.57 -1.83
N ALA A 24 13.16 -4.61 -1.99
CA ALA A 24 13.47 -3.21 -1.75
C ALA A 24 13.80 -2.96 -0.28
N ALA A 25 13.05 -3.58 0.63
CA ALA A 25 13.31 -3.43 2.06
C ALA A 25 14.68 -3.98 2.45
N ALA A 26 15.05 -5.11 1.89
CA ALA A 26 16.37 -5.71 2.14
C ALA A 26 17.49 -4.81 1.61
N ALA A 27 17.33 -4.28 0.40
CA ALA A 27 18.32 -3.38 -0.19
C ALA A 27 18.47 -2.09 0.61
N ALA A 28 17.38 -1.62 1.23
CA ALA A 28 17.39 -0.42 2.08
C ALA A 28 17.86 -0.72 3.51
N GLU A 29 18.11 -1.99 3.81
CA GLU A 29 18.58 -2.42 5.13
C GLU A 29 17.60 -2.05 6.24
N LEU A 30 16.31 -2.22 5.97
CA LEU A 30 15.28 -1.97 6.99
C LEU A 30 15.35 -3.02 8.09
N GLU A 31 14.98 -2.60 9.30
CA GLU A 31 14.81 -3.55 10.40
C GLU A 31 13.69 -4.54 10.06
N PRO A 32 13.73 -5.77 10.58
CA PRO A 32 12.70 -6.76 10.27
C PRO A 32 11.28 -6.27 10.55
N ALA A 33 11.06 -5.56 11.64
CA ALA A 33 9.74 -5.03 11.96
C ALA A 33 9.28 -3.98 10.95
N GLN A 34 10.22 -3.12 10.51
CA GLN A 34 9.91 -2.12 9.48
C GLN A 34 9.56 -2.77 8.15
N ALA A 35 10.34 -3.78 7.76
CA ALA A 35 10.10 -4.51 6.51
C ALA A 35 8.74 -5.20 6.54
N TYR A 36 8.38 -5.81 7.66
CA TYR A 36 7.10 -6.46 7.84
C TYR A 36 5.94 -5.44 7.72
N ASN A 37 6.07 -4.32 8.43
CA ASN A 37 5.04 -3.29 8.44
C ASN A 37 4.84 -2.68 7.05
N LEU A 38 5.93 -2.45 6.33
CA LEU A 38 5.86 -1.92 4.97
C LEU A 38 5.15 -2.92 4.05
N ARG A 39 5.51 -4.20 4.12
CA ARG A 39 4.87 -5.22 3.30
C ARG A 39 3.38 -5.32 3.60
N LEU A 40 3.03 -5.28 4.89
CA LEU A 40 1.63 -5.35 5.30
C LEU A 40 0.82 -4.18 4.75
N ALA A 41 1.38 -2.96 4.86
CA ALA A 41 0.72 -1.76 4.37
C ALA A 41 0.51 -1.82 2.86
N VAL A 42 1.53 -2.20 2.11
CA VAL A 42 1.44 -2.29 0.65
C VAL A 42 0.42 -3.35 0.25
N ASP A 43 0.44 -4.50 0.93
CA ASP A 43 -0.49 -5.58 0.64
C ASP A 43 -1.95 -5.15 0.84
N GLU A 44 -2.24 -4.45 1.94
CA GLU A 44 -3.59 -3.96 2.21
C GLU A 44 -4.08 -2.99 1.16
N ILE A 45 -3.25 -2.04 0.78
CA ILE A 45 -3.63 -1.04 -0.21
C ILE A 45 -3.71 -1.65 -1.61
N ALA A 46 -2.76 -2.52 -1.96
CA ALA A 46 -2.80 -3.19 -3.26
C ALA A 46 -4.06 -4.06 -3.39
N THR A 47 -4.44 -4.76 -2.33
CA THR A 47 -5.67 -5.55 -2.32
C THR A 47 -6.88 -4.65 -2.54
N ASN A 48 -6.92 -3.50 -1.88
CA ASN A 48 -8.02 -2.55 -2.06
C ASN A 48 -8.06 -1.97 -3.47
N ILE A 49 -6.91 -1.66 -4.05
CA ILE A 49 -6.85 -1.19 -5.45
C ILE A 49 -7.45 -2.25 -6.37
N ILE A 50 -7.06 -3.50 -6.20
CA ILE A 50 -7.54 -4.59 -7.05
C ILE A 50 -9.03 -4.82 -6.86
N THR A 51 -9.47 -4.91 -5.62
CA THR A 51 -10.86 -5.24 -5.29
C THR A 51 -11.80 -4.08 -5.60
N HIS A 52 -11.49 -2.90 -5.07
CA HIS A 52 -12.40 -1.74 -5.17
C HIS A 52 -12.10 -0.86 -6.37
N GLY A 53 -10.84 -0.73 -6.73
CA GLY A 53 -10.43 0.09 -7.86
C GLY A 53 -10.71 -0.55 -9.20
N TYR A 54 -10.54 -1.86 -9.31
CA TYR A 54 -10.70 -2.59 -10.56
C TYR A 54 -11.92 -3.50 -10.57
N GLN A 55 -11.94 -4.53 -9.73
CA GLN A 55 -12.97 -5.58 -9.83
C GLN A 55 -14.38 -5.05 -9.62
N GLU A 56 -14.63 -4.39 -8.51
CA GLU A 56 -15.97 -3.89 -8.19
C GLU A 56 -16.42 -2.76 -9.10
N ALA A 57 -15.46 -2.02 -9.66
CA ALA A 57 -15.76 -0.95 -10.60
C ALA A 57 -15.95 -1.46 -12.02
N GLY A 58 -15.73 -2.74 -12.28
CA GLY A 58 -15.83 -3.30 -13.62
C GLY A 58 -14.72 -2.84 -14.54
N LEU A 59 -13.58 -2.44 -13.99
CA LEU A 59 -12.42 -1.97 -14.74
C LEU A 59 -11.33 -3.03 -14.75
N SER A 60 -10.45 -2.92 -15.73
CA SER A 60 -9.24 -3.73 -15.77
C SER A 60 -8.06 -2.82 -16.09
N GLY A 61 -6.88 -3.23 -15.65
CA GLY A 61 -5.68 -2.43 -15.88
C GLY A 61 -4.50 -3.02 -15.14
N GLU A 62 -3.46 -2.21 -15.03
CA GLU A 62 -2.20 -2.62 -14.45
C GLU A 62 -1.90 -1.86 -13.18
N ILE A 63 -0.98 -2.40 -12.38
CA ILE A 63 -0.39 -1.72 -11.24
C ILE A 63 1.10 -1.63 -11.50
N LEU A 64 1.65 -0.42 -11.37
CA LEU A 64 3.08 -0.20 -11.42
C LEU A 64 3.59 -0.03 -10.00
N VAL A 65 4.73 -0.68 -9.72
CA VAL A 65 5.37 -0.60 -8.41
C VAL A 65 6.81 -0.20 -8.64
N TRP A 66 7.26 0.83 -7.94
CA TRP A 66 8.69 1.19 -7.97
C TRP A 66 9.09 1.75 -6.63
N ASP A 67 10.40 1.89 -6.42
CA ASP A 67 10.92 2.37 -5.15
C ASP A 67 11.89 3.54 -5.37
N THR A 68 11.95 4.37 -4.35
CA THR A 68 12.95 5.43 -4.24
C THR A 68 13.65 5.24 -2.90
N CYS A 69 14.97 5.05 -2.94
CA CYS A 69 15.74 4.84 -1.73
C CYS A 69 16.76 5.98 -1.57
N THR A 70 16.68 6.66 -0.44
CA THR A 70 17.62 7.72 -0.08
C THR A 70 18.35 7.28 1.19
N PRO A 71 19.40 8.00 1.62
CA PRO A 71 20.05 7.65 2.89
C PRO A 71 19.11 7.69 4.09
N LYS A 72 18.00 8.45 4.00
CA LYS A 72 17.09 8.65 5.12
C LYS A 72 15.80 7.86 5.03
N SER A 73 15.40 7.44 3.83
CA SER A 73 14.08 6.81 3.69
C SER A 73 14.03 5.86 2.52
N LEU A 74 13.10 4.92 2.61
CA LEU A 74 12.66 4.09 1.50
C LEU A 74 11.21 4.45 1.20
N ILE A 75 10.90 4.70 -0.07
CA ILE A 75 9.55 5.01 -0.52
C ILE A 75 9.13 3.94 -1.52
N ILE A 76 8.01 3.29 -1.26
CA ILE A 76 7.38 2.39 -2.23
C ILE A 76 6.24 3.16 -2.88
N HIS A 77 6.19 3.13 -4.20
CA HIS A 77 5.17 3.79 -5.00
C HIS A 77 4.28 2.75 -5.66
N LEU A 78 2.96 2.95 -5.59
CA LEU A 78 2.00 2.21 -6.37
C LEU A 78 1.28 3.18 -7.29
N GLU A 79 1.14 2.82 -8.56
CA GLU A 79 0.36 3.61 -9.51
C GLU A 79 -0.63 2.71 -10.21
N ASP A 80 -1.88 3.15 -10.30
CA ASP A 80 -2.94 2.37 -10.94
C ASP A 80 -3.92 3.27 -11.67
N TYR A 81 -4.74 2.66 -12.51
CA TYR A 81 -5.74 3.37 -13.32
C TYR A 81 -7.15 2.97 -12.93
N GLY A 82 -7.32 2.45 -11.73
CA GLY A 82 -8.63 2.06 -11.23
C GLY A 82 -9.48 3.25 -10.83
N GLN A 83 -10.66 2.94 -10.31
CA GLN A 83 -11.54 3.96 -9.76
C GLN A 83 -10.83 4.71 -8.65
N ALA A 84 -11.11 6.01 -8.53
CA ALA A 84 -10.54 6.81 -7.46
C ALA A 84 -10.91 6.21 -6.11
N TYR A 85 -9.91 5.99 -5.28
CA TYR A 85 -10.11 5.46 -3.94
C TYR A 85 -9.11 6.14 -3.02
N ASN A 86 -9.56 7.24 -2.38
CA ASN A 86 -8.69 8.02 -1.52
C ASN A 86 -8.81 7.51 -0.09
N PRO A 87 -7.78 6.84 0.44
CA PRO A 87 -7.83 6.31 1.81
C PRO A 87 -8.03 7.38 2.86
N HIS A 88 -7.56 8.62 2.59
CA HIS A 88 -7.72 9.73 3.53
C HIS A 88 -9.17 10.21 3.65
N GLN A 89 -10.04 9.82 2.72
CA GLN A 89 -11.45 10.20 2.74
C GLN A 89 -12.31 9.24 3.54
N TRP A 90 -11.73 8.19 4.10
CA TRP A 90 -12.49 7.30 4.95
C TRP A 90 -12.96 8.07 6.18
N GLN A 91 -14.28 8.17 6.33
CA GLN A 91 -14.89 9.01 7.36
C GLN A 91 -15.30 8.24 8.60
N GLY A 92 -15.18 6.93 8.59
CA GLY A 92 -15.53 6.12 9.75
C GLY A 92 -14.56 6.36 10.89
N GLU A 93 -15.09 6.37 12.11
CA GLU A 93 -14.24 6.47 13.28
C GLU A 93 -13.66 5.10 13.61
N ILE A 94 -12.36 5.08 13.85
CA ILE A 94 -11.70 3.88 14.35
C ILE A 94 -11.78 3.93 15.86
N THR A 95 -12.70 3.17 16.40
CA THR A 95 -12.91 3.11 17.85
C THR A 95 -12.44 1.75 18.37
N PRO A 96 -12.20 1.65 19.68
CA PRO A 96 -11.90 0.32 20.24
C PRO A 96 -13.01 -0.70 19.99
N GLU A 97 -14.26 -0.25 19.96
CA GLU A 97 -15.39 -1.12 19.69
C GLU A 97 -15.32 -1.67 18.27
N LEU A 98 -14.97 -0.83 17.30
CA LEU A 98 -14.84 -1.27 15.91
C LEU A 98 -13.74 -2.32 15.79
N CYS A 99 -12.62 -2.12 16.47
CA CYS A 99 -11.52 -3.07 16.44
C CYS A 99 -11.90 -4.42 17.07
N GLN A 100 -12.88 -4.43 17.97
CA GLN A 100 -13.34 -5.65 18.64
C GLN A 100 -14.45 -6.37 17.88
N GLN A 101 -15.01 -5.75 16.85
CA GLN A 101 -16.06 -6.39 16.08
C GLN A 101 -15.51 -7.56 15.27
N PRO A 102 -16.32 -8.61 15.05
CA PRO A 102 -15.93 -9.67 14.12
C PRO A 102 -15.63 -9.10 12.75
N LEU A 103 -14.70 -9.73 12.03
CA LEU A 103 -14.26 -9.25 10.72
C LEU A 103 -15.42 -9.02 9.76
N GLU A 104 -16.39 -9.93 9.76
CA GLU A 104 -17.54 -9.84 8.85
C GLU A 104 -18.47 -8.67 9.16
N GLN A 105 -18.36 -8.07 10.34
CA GLN A 105 -19.17 -6.92 10.73
C GLN A 105 -18.45 -5.60 10.58
N ARG A 106 -17.15 -5.62 10.23
CA ARG A 106 -16.37 -4.40 10.06
C ARG A 106 -16.65 -3.78 8.70
N PRO A 107 -16.61 -2.45 8.62
CA PRO A 107 -16.72 -1.80 7.32
C PRO A 107 -15.64 -2.29 6.38
N LEU A 108 -16.03 -2.55 5.13
CA LEU A 108 -15.11 -3.07 4.14
C LEU A 108 -14.00 -2.06 3.87
N GLY A 109 -12.74 -2.50 4.00
CA GLY A 109 -11.57 -1.69 3.69
C GLY A 109 -11.20 -0.65 4.74
N GLY A 110 -12.11 -0.34 5.68
CA GLY A 110 -11.87 0.74 6.61
C GLY A 110 -10.72 0.48 7.58
N LEU A 111 -10.79 -0.62 8.28
CA LEU A 111 -9.78 -0.94 9.30
C LEU A 111 -8.44 -1.30 8.66
N GLY A 112 -8.46 -2.04 7.56
CA GLY A 112 -7.22 -2.41 6.86
C GLY A 112 -6.47 -1.19 6.38
N VAL A 113 -7.17 -0.22 5.79
CA VAL A 113 -6.56 1.03 5.34
C VAL A 113 -5.98 1.80 6.53
N TYR A 114 -6.73 1.89 7.62
CA TYR A 114 -6.26 2.58 8.82
C TYR A 114 -4.97 1.95 9.34
N LEU A 115 -4.94 0.61 9.43
CA LEU A 115 -3.74 -0.09 9.89
C LEU A 115 -2.57 0.12 8.95
N ALA A 116 -2.84 0.10 7.64
CA ALA A 116 -1.79 0.33 6.64
C ALA A 116 -1.18 1.71 6.81
N MET A 117 -2.02 2.73 7.00
CA MET A 117 -1.54 4.10 7.17
C MET A 117 -0.71 4.26 8.43
N ARG A 118 -1.03 3.51 9.48
CA ARG A 118 -0.31 3.58 10.73
C ARG A 118 0.93 2.71 10.78
N SER A 119 1.07 1.79 9.83
CA SER A 119 2.20 0.86 9.81
C SER A 119 3.45 1.46 9.18
N VAL A 120 3.33 2.61 8.54
CA VAL A 120 4.44 3.29 7.88
C VAL A 120 4.61 4.67 8.48
N ASP A 121 5.77 5.27 8.24
CA ASP A 121 6.07 6.59 8.84
C ASP A 121 5.28 7.70 8.15
N GLN A 122 5.07 7.60 6.84
CA GLN A 122 4.23 8.53 6.09
C GLN A 122 3.49 7.76 5.01
N PHE A 123 2.27 8.18 4.76
CA PHE A 123 1.42 7.62 3.74
C PHE A 123 0.83 8.77 2.93
N ARG A 124 0.98 8.71 1.60
CA ARG A 124 0.47 9.76 0.72
C ARG A 124 -0.35 9.15 -0.39
N TYR A 125 -1.42 9.83 -0.75
CA TYR A 125 -2.27 9.45 -1.88
C TYR A 125 -2.55 10.69 -2.70
N GLY A 126 -2.52 10.54 -4.02
CA GLY A 126 -2.91 11.60 -4.94
C GLY A 126 -3.54 11.00 -6.19
N ARG A 127 -4.32 11.80 -6.88
CA ARG A 127 -4.88 11.40 -8.15
C ARG A 127 -4.58 12.48 -9.17
N LEU A 128 -4.05 12.07 -10.32
CA LEU A 128 -3.75 12.97 -11.43
C LEU A 128 -4.39 12.38 -12.68
N GLY A 129 -5.45 13.05 -13.17
CA GLY A 129 -6.19 12.54 -14.30
C GLY A 129 -6.86 11.22 -13.96
N ASP A 130 -6.54 10.17 -14.70
CA ASP A 130 -7.08 8.83 -14.51
C ASP A 130 -6.16 7.92 -13.70
N ARG A 131 -5.11 8.47 -13.08
CA ARG A 131 -4.13 7.68 -12.34
C ARG A 131 -4.20 7.97 -10.86
N ASN A 132 -4.15 6.90 -10.07
CA ASN A 132 -3.98 6.97 -8.62
C ASN A 132 -2.51 6.70 -8.30
N HIS A 133 -1.95 7.49 -7.40
CA HIS A 133 -0.56 7.32 -6.96
C HIS A 133 -0.53 7.25 -5.44
N THR A 134 0.00 6.16 -4.92
CA THR A 134 0.10 5.93 -3.48
C THR A 134 1.57 5.79 -3.11
N GLU A 135 2.00 6.44 -2.03
CA GLU A 135 3.37 6.37 -1.54
C GLU A 135 3.39 5.90 -0.09
N PHE A 136 4.31 4.98 0.19
CA PHE A 136 4.55 4.46 1.53
C PHE A 136 5.98 4.81 1.91
N VAL A 137 6.17 5.61 2.95
CA VAL A 137 7.48 6.08 3.35
C VAL A 137 7.88 5.43 4.66
N ILE A 138 9.05 4.81 4.68
CA ILE A 138 9.67 4.28 5.90
C ILE A 138 10.99 5.01 6.10
N PHE A 139 11.18 5.60 7.28
CA PHE A 139 12.46 6.24 7.61
C PHE A 139 13.47 5.16 7.96
N ARG A 140 14.61 5.24 7.30
CA ARG A 140 15.69 4.30 7.56
C ARG A 140 16.40 4.67 8.84
N ASN A 141 16.76 3.65 9.63
CA ASN A 141 17.59 3.90 10.80
C ASN A 141 18.98 4.26 10.30
N SER A 142 19.34 5.53 10.47
CA SER A 142 20.68 5.95 10.12
C SER A 142 21.64 5.42 11.18
N THR A 143 22.60 4.62 10.76
CA THR A 143 23.69 4.23 11.64
C THR A 143 24.65 5.42 11.69
N PRO A 144 24.98 5.90 12.90
CA PRO A 144 25.96 6.96 13.02
C PRO A 144 27.30 6.54 12.43
#